data_d54c4563171e68ef1ea2f55f336ab967
#
_entry.id   d54c4563171e68ef1ea2f55f336ab967
#
_cell.length_a   1.000
_cell.length_b   1.000
_cell.length_c   1.000
_cell.angle_alpha   90.00
_cell.angle_beta   90.00
_cell.angle_gamma   90.00
#
_symmetry.space_group_name_H-M   'P 1'
#
loop_
_entity.id
_entity.type
_entity.pdbx_description
1 polymer ?
#
loop_
_entity_poly.entity_id
_entity_poly.type
_entity_poly.pdbx_seq_one_letter_code
_entity_poly.pdbx_strand_id
1 'polypeptide(L)'
;DYLIALGLTSPFEGNGNDTQAAQEMALDRIKQLSAHEVGHTLGIAHNFAASENERASVMDYPHPKLTIVNGEISLEGAYDKGIGSWDKHAVAYGYQDFASISDEQEGLAKIVVKGRNAGLAFKSDTDTRSSRHGSSNGHMWENGDDPLDAFDHISEVRRLALDNLGLNTLPANAPLSSLENALVPIYLLHRYQVEAVAKQVGGLVYEYERKGDYTTPQGQTFVAPQVQQRAMQQLI
;
A
#
# COMPACT_ATOMS: atom_id res chain seq x y z
N ASP A 1 -2.15 9.77 -10.69
CA ASP A 1 -2.53 10.30 -9.35
C ASP A 1 -3.16 11.69 -9.40
N TYR A 2 -2.67 12.63 -10.25
CA TYR A 2 -3.24 13.98 -10.34
C TYR A 2 -4.74 13.96 -10.68
N LEU A 3 -5.19 13.18 -11.68
CA LEU A 3 -6.61 13.06 -12.03
C LEU A 3 -7.45 12.40 -10.93
N ILE A 4 -6.86 11.46 -10.21
CA ILE A 4 -7.49 10.87 -9.01
C ILE A 4 -7.70 11.95 -7.95
N ALA A 5 -6.68 12.73 -7.67
CA ALA A 5 -6.72 13.82 -6.69
C ALA A 5 -7.79 14.86 -7.05
N LEU A 6 -7.93 15.24 -8.33
CA LEU A 6 -9.00 16.14 -8.77
C LEU A 6 -10.41 15.55 -8.53
N GLY A 7 -10.57 14.24 -8.77
CA GLY A 7 -11.82 13.53 -8.49
C GLY A 7 -12.14 13.40 -7.00
N LEU A 8 -11.11 13.33 -6.14
CA LEU A 8 -11.27 13.26 -4.70
C LEU A 8 -11.66 14.59 -4.06
N THR A 9 -11.16 15.71 -4.58
CA THR A 9 -11.27 17.04 -3.92
C THR A 9 -12.16 18.04 -4.63
N SER A 10 -12.48 17.80 -5.91
CA SER A 10 -13.30 18.73 -6.75
C SER A 10 -12.86 20.21 -6.62
N PRO A 11 -11.60 20.56 -6.97
CA PRO A 11 -10.93 21.79 -6.54
C PRO A 11 -11.34 23.06 -7.30
N PHE A 12 -12.30 23.00 -8.22
CA PHE A 12 -12.70 24.12 -9.08
C PHE A 12 -14.04 24.76 -8.67
N GLU A 13 -14.33 24.78 -7.37
CA GLU A 13 -15.56 25.39 -6.86
C GLU A 13 -15.55 26.91 -7.06
N GLY A 14 -16.65 27.45 -7.60
CA GLY A 14 -16.79 28.88 -7.89
C GLY A 14 -15.75 29.36 -8.92
N ASN A 15 -14.97 30.37 -8.56
CA ASN A 15 -13.83 30.87 -9.36
C ASN A 15 -12.48 30.29 -8.82
N GLY A 16 -12.56 29.32 -7.92
CA GLY A 16 -11.38 28.66 -7.34
C GLY A 16 -10.64 27.82 -8.36
N ASN A 17 -9.35 27.68 -8.16
CA ASN A 17 -8.46 26.81 -8.91
C ASN A 17 -7.34 26.34 -7.95
N ASP A 18 -7.74 25.73 -6.84
CA ASP A 18 -6.79 25.24 -5.86
C ASP A 18 -6.43 23.80 -6.14
N THR A 19 -5.50 23.60 -7.06
CA THR A 19 -4.96 22.30 -7.43
C THR A 19 -3.65 21.98 -6.72
N GLN A 20 -3.22 22.77 -5.73
CA GLN A 20 -1.92 22.60 -5.07
C GLN A 20 -1.82 21.22 -4.41
N ALA A 21 -2.81 20.82 -3.63
CA ALA A 21 -2.82 19.52 -2.95
C ALA A 21 -2.75 18.35 -3.95
N ALA A 22 -3.44 18.45 -5.10
CA ALA A 22 -3.39 17.45 -6.16
C ALA A 22 -1.99 17.38 -6.82
N GLN A 23 -1.34 18.52 -7.02
CA GLN A 23 0.02 18.58 -7.55
C GLN A 23 1.03 18.00 -6.56
N GLU A 24 0.92 18.32 -5.26
CA GLU A 24 1.78 17.80 -4.20
C GLU A 24 1.65 16.28 -4.09
N MET A 25 0.43 15.74 -4.07
CA MET A 25 0.19 14.30 -4.08
C MET A 25 0.84 13.63 -5.30
N ALA A 26 0.70 14.19 -6.50
CA ALA A 26 1.31 13.64 -7.71
C ALA A 26 2.85 13.67 -7.65
N LEU A 27 3.44 14.76 -7.14
CA LEU A 27 4.89 14.88 -6.98
C LEU A 27 5.43 13.90 -5.92
N ASP A 28 4.73 13.71 -4.82
CA ASP A 28 5.14 12.76 -3.78
C ASP A 28 5.04 11.32 -4.28
N ARG A 29 4.04 11.00 -5.12
CA ARG A 29 4.01 9.70 -5.82
C ARG A 29 5.19 9.50 -6.77
N ILE A 30 5.59 10.53 -7.53
CA ILE A 30 6.78 10.46 -8.40
C ILE A 30 8.04 10.21 -7.59
N LYS A 31 8.20 10.86 -6.43
CA LYS A 31 9.35 10.64 -5.54
C LYS A 31 9.37 9.21 -5.00
N GLN A 32 8.22 8.72 -4.51
CA GLN A 32 8.09 7.35 -4.02
C GLN A 32 8.40 6.33 -5.13
N LEU A 33 7.85 6.52 -6.34
CA LEU A 33 8.12 5.66 -7.49
C LEU A 33 9.59 5.70 -7.90
N SER A 34 10.21 6.88 -7.89
CA SER A 34 11.64 7.01 -8.22
C SER A 34 12.52 6.25 -7.23
N ALA A 35 12.20 6.30 -5.94
CA ALA A 35 12.91 5.53 -4.92
C ALA A 35 12.68 4.01 -5.11
N HIS A 36 11.48 3.58 -5.50
CA HIS A 36 11.14 2.21 -5.86
C HIS A 36 12.01 1.69 -7.01
N GLU A 37 12.09 2.44 -8.11
CA GLU A 37 12.90 2.06 -9.28
C GLU A 37 14.39 1.99 -8.94
N VAL A 38 14.90 2.90 -8.08
CA VAL A 38 16.27 2.79 -7.55
C VAL A 38 16.45 1.50 -6.76
N GLY A 39 15.47 1.11 -5.93
CA GLY A 39 15.49 -0.17 -5.22
C GLY A 39 15.67 -1.37 -6.16
N HIS A 40 14.97 -1.38 -7.30
CA HIS A 40 15.15 -2.41 -8.33
C HIS A 40 16.55 -2.40 -8.93
N THR A 41 17.18 -1.24 -9.14
CA THR A 41 18.57 -1.18 -9.62
C THR A 41 19.57 -1.76 -8.62
N LEU A 42 19.21 -1.77 -7.33
CA LEU A 42 19.96 -2.45 -6.26
C LEU A 42 19.64 -3.94 -6.13
N GLY A 43 18.80 -4.50 -7.01
CA GLY A 43 18.41 -5.91 -6.98
C GLY A 43 17.36 -6.27 -5.92
N ILE A 44 16.67 -5.28 -5.35
CA ILE A 44 15.65 -5.51 -4.34
C ILE A 44 14.31 -5.82 -5.04
N ALA A 45 13.68 -6.92 -4.64
CA ALA A 45 12.38 -7.34 -5.13
C ALA A 45 11.23 -6.57 -4.46
N HIS A 46 10.02 -6.64 -5.02
CA HIS A 46 8.83 -6.12 -4.37
C HIS A 46 8.60 -6.73 -2.99
N ASN A 47 8.07 -5.93 -2.09
CA ASN A 47 7.59 -6.38 -0.77
C ASN A 47 6.15 -5.90 -0.53
N PHE A 48 5.17 -6.74 -0.84
CA PHE A 48 3.74 -6.44 -0.69
C PHE A 48 3.20 -6.71 0.72
N ALA A 49 4.05 -7.07 1.68
CA ALA A 49 3.70 -7.14 3.09
C ALA A 49 4.18 -5.91 3.87
N ALA A 50 4.73 -4.89 3.20
CA ALA A 50 5.24 -3.69 3.85
C ALA A 50 4.14 -2.85 4.52
N SER A 51 2.90 -2.93 4.03
CA SER A 51 1.72 -2.28 4.59
C SER A 51 1.36 -2.77 6.00
N GLU A 52 1.68 -4.02 6.35
CA GLU A 52 1.48 -4.57 7.71
C GLU A 52 2.30 -3.82 8.77
N ASN A 53 3.37 -3.15 8.37
CA ASN A 53 4.22 -2.35 9.22
C ASN A 53 4.17 -0.87 8.81
N GLU A 54 2.99 -0.32 8.72
CA GLU A 54 2.66 0.97 8.13
C GLU A 54 3.13 1.02 6.66
N ARG A 55 4.06 1.88 6.31
CA ARG A 55 4.66 1.99 4.98
C ARG A 55 6.15 1.69 5.06
N ALA A 56 6.46 0.47 5.46
CA ALA A 56 7.82 0.06 5.76
C ALA A 56 8.74 0.03 4.55
N SER A 57 8.20 0.01 3.31
CA SER A 57 9.01 -0.11 2.10
C SER A 57 8.47 0.68 0.92
N VAL A 58 9.38 1.31 0.17
CA VAL A 58 9.07 1.85 -1.16
C VAL A 58 8.93 0.74 -2.21
N MET A 59 9.37 -0.49 -1.91
CA MET A 59 9.25 -1.65 -2.81
C MET A 59 7.85 -2.26 -2.83
N ASP A 60 6.91 -1.67 -2.11
CA ASP A 60 5.48 -1.92 -2.23
C ASP A 60 4.85 -1.11 -3.37
N TYR A 61 3.61 -1.46 -3.73
CA TYR A 61 2.73 -0.63 -4.55
C TYR A 61 1.67 0.01 -3.62
N PRO A 62 1.97 1.16 -3.00
CA PRO A 62 1.05 1.76 -2.04
C PRO A 62 -0.15 2.38 -2.75
N HIS A 63 -1.34 2.16 -2.20
CA HIS A 63 -2.49 3.01 -2.48
C HIS A 63 -2.28 4.39 -1.83
N PRO A 64 -2.77 5.51 -2.38
CA PRO A 64 -2.70 6.78 -1.67
C PRO A 64 -3.40 6.66 -0.31
N LYS A 65 -2.74 7.09 0.77
CA LYS A 65 -3.33 7.16 2.10
C LYS A 65 -4.20 8.40 2.17
N LEU A 66 -5.48 8.19 2.05
CA LEU A 66 -6.48 9.24 2.10
C LEU A 66 -7.05 9.31 3.51
N THR A 67 -7.30 10.50 4.03
CA THR A 67 -7.94 10.70 5.32
C THR A 67 -9.21 11.53 5.16
N ILE A 68 -10.13 11.39 6.10
CA ILE A 68 -11.36 12.21 6.15
C ILE A 68 -11.22 13.15 7.35
N VAL A 69 -11.19 14.45 7.08
CA VAL A 69 -11.06 15.52 8.08
C VAL A 69 -12.26 16.43 7.98
N ASN A 70 -13.03 16.52 9.05
CA ASN A 70 -14.27 17.33 9.09
C ASN A 70 -15.28 17.00 7.96
N GLY A 71 -15.32 15.78 7.50
CA GLY A 71 -16.19 15.32 6.41
C GLY A 71 -15.65 15.57 5.01
N GLU A 72 -14.45 16.09 4.87
CA GLU A 72 -13.76 16.31 3.59
C GLU A 72 -12.57 15.37 3.42
N ILE A 73 -12.24 15.04 2.17
CA ILE A 73 -11.11 14.17 1.85
C ILE A 73 -9.82 15.00 1.86
N SER A 74 -8.86 14.58 2.70
CA SER A 74 -7.52 15.17 2.73
C SER A 74 -6.52 14.30 1.97
N LEU A 75 -5.70 14.95 1.14
CA LEU A 75 -4.58 14.35 0.39
C LEU A 75 -3.25 14.48 1.12
N GLU A 76 -3.24 15.10 2.32
CA GLU A 76 -2.01 15.31 3.09
C GLU A 76 -1.39 13.96 3.50
N GLY A 77 -0.09 13.79 3.19
CA GLY A 77 0.60 12.53 3.48
C GLY A 77 0.13 11.34 2.65
N ALA A 78 -0.54 11.57 1.51
CA ALA A 78 -1.01 10.51 0.62
C ALA A 78 0.10 9.54 0.21
N TYR A 79 1.33 10.01 0.07
CA TYR A 79 2.53 9.20 -0.13
C TYR A 79 3.65 9.65 0.81
N ASP A 80 4.43 8.70 1.30
CA ASP A 80 5.56 8.97 2.19
C ASP A 80 6.77 9.50 1.41
N LYS A 81 7.64 10.21 2.14
CA LYS A 81 8.89 10.77 1.62
C LYS A 81 10.08 9.97 2.15
N GLY A 82 10.96 9.56 1.23
CA GLY A 82 12.13 8.76 1.57
C GLY A 82 11.86 7.26 1.57
N ILE A 83 12.81 6.48 2.09
CA ILE A 83 12.75 5.01 2.15
C ILE A 83 12.31 4.54 3.54
N GLY A 84 11.64 3.38 3.57
CA GLY A 84 11.08 2.81 4.79
C GLY A 84 12.08 2.05 5.67
N SER A 85 11.58 1.50 6.75
CA SER A 85 12.37 0.68 7.69
C SER A 85 12.81 -0.64 7.07
N TRP A 86 11.95 -1.27 6.27
CA TRP A 86 12.29 -2.50 5.56
C TRP A 86 13.34 -2.25 4.47
N ASP A 87 13.26 -1.14 3.74
CA ASP A 87 14.26 -0.79 2.72
C ASP A 87 15.65 -0.63 3.33
N LYS A 88 15.75 0.07 4.46
CA LYS A 88 17.01 0.20 5.21
C LYS A 88 17.55 -1.14 5.67
N HIS A 89 16.67 -2.04 6.09
CA HIS A 89 17.03 -3.40 6.46
C HIS A 89 17.54 -4.20 5.26
N ALA A 90 16.84 -4.15 4.13
CA ALA A 90 17.22 -4.85 2.90
C ALA A 90 18.56 -4.35 2.34
N VAL A 91 18.77 -3.02 2.34
CA VAL A 91 20.06 -2.42 1.93
C VAL A 91 21.18 -2.81 2.89
N ALA A 92 20.94 -2.80 4.19
CA ALA A 92 21.95 -3.26 5.16
C ALA A 92 22.33 -4.72 4.93
N TYR A 93 21.36 -5.60 4.64
CA TYR A 93 21.62 -6.99 4.32
C TYR A 93 22.44 -7.18 3.05
N GLY A 94 22.11 -6.44 1.99
CA GLY A 94 22.72 -6.62 0.66
C GLY A 94 24.06 -5.88 0.47
N TYR A 95 24.32 -4.82 1.24
CA TYR A 95 25.40 -3.88 0.94
C TYR A 95 26.32 -3.51 2.11
N GLN A 96 26.07 -4.06 3.31
CA GLN A 96 26.99 -3.81 4.42
C GLN A 96 28.32 -4.50 4.16
N ASP A 97 29.42 -3.78 4.36
CA ASP A 97 30.77 -4.32 4.28
C ASP A 97 31.20 -4.97 5.61
N PHE A 98 31.98 -6.05 5.52
CA PHE A 98 32.47 -6.82 6.65
C PHE A 98 33.97 -7.10 6.51
N ALA A 99 34.70 -7.16 7.62
CA ALA A 99 36.13 -7.33 7.63
C ALA A 99 36.61 -8.72 7.18
N SER A 100 35.77 -9.76 7.34
CA SER A 100 36.06 -11.15 6.95
C SER A 100 34.77 -11.89 6.58
N ILE A 101 34.90 -13.06 5.90
CA ILE A 101 33.78 -13.95 5.57
C ILE A 101 33.07 -14.45 6.85
N SER A 102 33.80 -14.70 7.93
CA SER A 102 33.20 -15.12 9.21
C SER A 102 32.38 -14.00 9.82
N ASP A 103 32.89 -12.76 9.80
CA ASP A 103 32.19 -11.58 10.30
C ASP A 103 30.95 -11.28 9.45
N GLU A 104 31.03 -11.51 8.13
CA GLU A 104 29.90 -11.39 7.21
C GLU A 104 28.76 -12.35 7.57
N GLN A 105 29.06 -13.64 7.74
CA GLN A 105 28.04 -14.64 8.08
C GLN A 105 27.33 -14.31 9.41
N GLU A 106 28.10 -13.93 10.43
CA GLU A 106 27.55 -13.54 11.73
C GLU A 106 26.77 -12.21 11.62
N GLY A 107 27.29 -11.24 10.88
CA GLY A 107 26.67 -9.94 10.68
C GLY A 107 25.34 -10.04 9.93
N LEU A 108 25.29 -10.81 8.84
CA LEU A 108 24.05 -11.06 8.09
C LEU A 108 22.99 -11.76 8.94
N ALA A 109 23.40 -12.75 9.75
CA ALA A 109 22.49 -13.40 10.67
C ALA A 109 21.89 -12.41 11.70
N LYS A 110 22.72 -11.51 12.24
CA LYS A 110 22.26 -10.46 13.16
C LYS A 110 21.28 -9.49 12.48
N ILE A 111 21.53 -9.10 11.21
CA ILE A 111 20.62 -8.23 10.45
C ILE A 111 19.26 -8.93 10.29
N VAL A 112 19.24 -10.20 9.88
CA VAL A 112 18.00 -10.97 9.73
C VAL A 112 17.21 -11.04 11.04
N VAL A 113 17.87 -11.39 12.14
CA VAL A 113 17.23 -11.45 13.47
C VAL A 113 16.67 -10.09 13.88
N LYS A 114 17.41 -9.00 13.62
CA LYS A 114 16.96 -7.64 13.91
C LYS A 114 15.69 -7.29 13.14
N GLY A 115 15.62 -7.64 11.84
CA GLY A 115 14.44 -7.41 11.02
C GLY A 115 13.20 -8.15 11.54
N ARG A 116 13.36 -9.44 11.89
CA ARG A 116 12.29 -10.24 12.48
C ARG A 116 11.79 -9.67 13.81
N ASN A 117 12.71 -9.31 14.71
CA ASN A 117 12.36 -8.71 16.00
C ASN A 117 11.64 -7.35 15.85
N ALA A 118 11.86 -6.66 14.74
CA ALA A 118 11.17 -5.43 14.38
C ALA A 118 9.85 -5.68 13.64
N GLY A 119 9.45 -6.95 13.41
CA GLY A 119 8.22 -7.31 12.70
C GLY A 119 8.25 -6.99 11.21
N LEU A 120 9.43 -6.84 10.59
CA LEU A 120 9.54 -6.50 9.17
C LEU A 120 9.19 -7.72 8.31
N ALA A 121 7.93 -7.80 7.90
CA ALA A 121 7.43 -8.86 7.03
C ALA A 121 7.93 -8.70 5.58
N PHE A 122 8.01 -9.84 4.87
CA PHE A 122 8.36 -9.88 3.45
C PHE A 122 7.49 -10.87 2.70
N LYS A 123 6.81 -10.37 1.68
CA LYS A 123 6.06 -11.17 0.70
C LYS A 123 6.29 -10.60 -0.69
N SER A 124 6.73 -11.43 -1.61
CA SER A 124 6.98 -11.01 -2.99
C SER A 124 5.79 -11.36 -3.91
N ASP A 125 5.95 -11.04 -5.20
CA ASP A 125 4.94 -11.17 -6.27
C ASP A 125 4.26 -12.53 -6.32
N THR A 126 5.02 -13.61 -6.15
CA THR A 126 4.53 -14.98 -6.28
C THR A 126 3.45 -15.34 -5.28
N ASP A 127 3.42 -14.69 -4.13
CA ASP A 127 2.50 -15.02 -3.03
C ASP A 127 1.39 -14.00 -2.83
N THR A 128 1.54 -12.79 -3.39
CA THR A 128 0.69 -11.64 -3.02
C THR A 128 0.07 -10.89 -4.18
N ARG A 129 0.71 -10.82 -5.34
CA ARG A 129 0.30 -9.93 -6.43
C ARG A 129 -1.05 -10.27 -7.06
N SER A 130 -1.42 -11.53 -7.09
CA SER A 130 -2.69 -11.98 -7.68
C SER A 130 -3.71 -12.29 -6.59
N SER A 131 -4.99 -11.96 -6.87
CA SER A 131 -6.13 -12.38 -6.05
C SER A 131 -6.29 -13.91 -5.93
N ARG A 132 -5.57 -14.66 -6.76
CA ARG A 132 -5.55 -16.14 -6.72
C ARG A 132 -4.52 -16.71 -5.74
N HIS A 133 -3.63 -15.88 -5.21
CA HIS A 133 -2.62 -16.31 -4.26
C HIS A 133 -3.21 -16.34 -2.84
N GLY A 134 -2.89 -17.40 -2.10
CA GLY A 134 -3.50 -17.67 -0.80
C GLY A 134 -2.94 -16.90 0.39
N SER A 135 -1.90 -16.07 0.20
CA SER A 135 -1.41 -15.21 1.29
C SER A 135 -2.45 -14.17 1.64
N SER A 136 -2.92 -14.20 2.88
CA SER A 136 -3.90 -13.23 3.37
C SER A 136 -3.26 -11.90 3.77
N ASN A 137 -1.96 -11.93 4.05
CA ASN A 137 -1.17 -10.77 4.38
C ASN A 137 -0.35 -10.30 3.16
N GLY A 138 -0.48 -9.05 2.85
CA GLY A 138 0.15 -8.41 1.70
C GLY A 138 -0.68 -8.49 0.40
N HIS A 139 -0.90 -7.34 -0.16
CA HIS A 139 -1.53 -7.15 -1.46
C HIS A 139 -1.03 -5.83 -2.07
N MET A 140 -1.03 -5.74 -3.40
CA MET A 140 -0.69 -4.48 -4.06
C MET A 140 -1.84 -3.47 -3.96
N TRP A 141 -1.50 -2.19 -3.89
CA TRP A 141 -2.45 -1.07 -3.91
C TRP A 141 -3.43 -1.07 -2.73
N GLU A 142 -2.94 -1.41 -1.55
CA GLU A 142 -3.68 -1.32 -0.30
C GLU A 142 -2.86 -0.58 0.77
N ASN A 143 -3.43 -0.32 1.93
CA ASN A 143 -2.79 0.33 3.07
C ASN A 143 -3.25 -0.31 4.36
N GLY A 144 -2.38 -0.26 5.37
CA GLY A 144 -2.70 -0.72 6.72
C GLY A 144 -2.44 -2.21 6.92
N ASP A 145 -2.65 -2.64 8.15
CA ASP A 145 -2.43 -4.00 8.62
C ASP A 145 -3.72 -4.86 8.62
N ASP A 146 -4.88 -4.22 8.49
CA ASP A 146 -6.18 -4.90 8.36
C ASP A 146 -6.85 -4.53 7.01
N PRO A 147 -6.91 -5.46 6.04
CA PRO A 147 -7.53 -5.21 4.75
C PRO A 147 -9.03 -4.96 4.82
N LEU A 148 -9.72 -5.44 5.87
CA LEU A 148 -11.15 -5.22 6.04
C LEU A 148 -11.44 -3.78 6.50
N ASP A 149 -10.65 -3.27 7.43
CA ASP A 149 -10.73 -1.88 7.87
C ASP A 149 -10.32 -0.92 6.75
N ALA A 150 -9.26 -1.27 5.99
CA ALA A 150 -8.85 -0.53 4.81
C ALA A 150 -9.94 -0.46 3.74
N PHE A 151 -10.67 -1.55 3.51
CA PHE A 151 -11.80 -1.59 2.58
C PHE A 151 -12.98 -0.71 3.05
N ASP A 152 -13.34 -0.77 4.33
CA ASP A 152 -14.40 0.07 4.89
C ASP A 152 -14.03 1.55 4.73
N HIS A 153 -12.80 1.91 5.08
CA HIS A 153 -12.31 3.28 4.96
C HIS A 153 -12.30 3.79 3.51
N ILE A 154 -11.73 3.03 2.57
CA ILE A 154 -11.67 3.47 1.17
C ILE A 154 -13.06 3.52 0.51
N SER A 155 -13.99 2.68 0.96
CA SER A 155 -15.37 2.71 0.51
C SER A 155 -16.07 3.99 0.94
N GLU A 156 -15.81 4.47 2.15
CA GLU A 156 -16.32 5.75 2.64
C GLU A 156 -15.70 6.93 1.89
N VAL A 157 -14.36 6.93 1.68
CA VAL A 157 -13.67 7.93 0.84
C VAL A 157 -14.28 7.97 -0.57
N ARG A 158 -14.48 6.80 -1.17
CA ARG A 158 -15.09 6.66 -2.50
C ARG A 158 -16.50 7.24 -2.54
N ARG A 159 -17.32 6.95 -1.53
CA ARG A 159 -18.68 7.48 -1.42
C ARG A 159 -18.66 9.01 -1.38
N LEU A 160 -17.86 9.61 -0.50
CA LEU A 160 -17.72 11.06 -0.39
C LEU A 160 -17.25 11.69 -1.71
N ALA A 161 -16.26 11.08 -2.37
CA ALA A 161 -15.74 11.57 -3.64
C ALA A 161 -16.82 11.52 -4.75
N LEU A 162 -17.61 10.45 -4.83
CA LEU A 162 -18.70 10.33 -5.80
C LEU A 162 -19.85 11.29 -5.53
N ASP A 163 -20.18 11.54 -4.27
CA ASP A 163 -21.20 12.51 -3.87
C ASP A 163 -20.82 13.95 -4.27
N ASN A 164 -19.51 14.27 -4.27
CA ASN A 164 -18.97 15.57 -4.63
C ASN A 164 -18.57 15.69 -6.11
N LEU A 165 -18.53 14.56 -6.84
CA LEU A 165 -18.09 14.57 -8.23
C LEU A 165 -19.10 15.31 -9.13
N GLY A 166 -18.63 16.33 -9.83
CA GLY A 166 -19.50 17.15 -10.66
C GLY A 166 -18.74 18.24 -11.42
N LEU A 167 -19.42 19.35 -11.72
CA LEU A 167 -18.81 20.45 -12.48
C LEU A 167 -17.60 21.07 -11.78
N ASN A 168 -17.58 21.02 -10.44
CA ASN A 168 -16.46 21.52 -9.63
C ASN A 168 -15.19 20.64 -9.74
N THR A 169 -15.28 19.48 -10.39
CA THR A 169 -14.13 18.63 -10.71
C THR A 169 -13.41 19.08 -11.99
N LEU A 170 -14.04 19.95 -12.78
CA LEU A 170 -13.52 20.43 -14.07
C LEU A 170 -13.09 21.89 -14.00
N PRO A 171 -11.94 22.23 -14.61
CA PRO A 171 -11.57 23.63 -14.78
C PRO A 171 -12.51 24.34 -15.73
N ALA A 172 -12.58 25.68 -15.63
CA ALA A 172 -13.38 26.50 -16.53
C ALA A 172 -13.04 26.22 -18.00
N ASN A 173 -14.06 26.15 -18.84
CA ASN A 173 -13.99 25.85 -20.28
C ASN A 173 -13.54 24.42 -20.63
N ALA A 174 -13.39 23.49 -19.67
CA ALA A 174 -13.15 22.09 -19.99
C ALA A 174 -14.41 21.45 -20.64
N PRO A 175 -14.24 20.53 -21.59
CA PRO A 175 -15.36 19.74 -22.10
C PRO A 175 -16.00 18.92 -20.97
N LEU A 176 -17.32 18.85 -20.91
CA LEU A 176 -18.04 18.07 -19.91
C LEU A 176 -17.68 16.58 -19.97
N SER A 177 -17.35 16.05 -21.15
CA SER A 177 -16.88 14.68 -21.34
C SER A 177 -15.58 14.38 -20.57
N SER A 178 -14.79 15.40 -20.23
CA SER A 178 -13.57 15.22 -19.43
C SER A 178 -13.85 14.78 -17.98
N LEU A 179 -15.09 14.87 -17.51
CA LEU A 179 -15.48 14.37 -16.19
C LEU A 179 -15.24 12.85 -16.06
N GLU A 180 -15.35 12.10 -17.17
CA GLU A 180 -15.06 10.67 -17.19
C GLU A 180 -13.63 10.35 -16.73
N ASN A 181 -12.65 11.22 -17.01
CA ASN A 181 -11.25 11.03 -16.60
C ASN A 181 -11.08 11.02 -15.07
N ALA A 182 -11.97 11.68 -14.33
CA ALA A 182 -12.00 11.65 -12.87
C ALA A 182 -12.97 10.58 -12.36
N LEU A 183 -14.13 10.41 -13.01
CA LEU A 183 -15.14 9.45 -12.59
C LEU A 183 -14.62 8.01 -12.56
N VAL A 184 -13.98 7.56 -13.64
CA VAL A 184 -13.55 6.16 -13.76
C VAL A 184 -12.59 5.74 -12.63
N PRO A 185 -11.50 6.47 -12.35
CA PRO A 185 -10.61 6.10 -11.25
C PRO A 185 -11.28 6.21 -9.88
N ILE A 186 -12.19 7.15 -9.65
CA ILE A 186 -12.93 7.24 -8.38
C ILE A 186 -13.95 6.11 -8.26
N TYR A 187 -14.66 5.77 -9.32
CA TYR A 187 -15.58 4.64 -9.31
C TYR A 187 -14.87 3.32 -8.98
N LEU A 188 -13.66 3.12 -9.49
CA LEU A 188 -12.84 1.93 -9.30
C LEU A 188 -11.85 2.05 -8.11
N LEU A 189 -11.96 3.08 -7.28
CA LEU A 189 -10.96 3.40 -6.24
C LEU A 189 -10.69 2.24 -5.28
N HIS A 190 -11.71 1.48 -4.93
CA HIS A 190 -11.68 0.38 -3.96
C HIS A 190 -11.35 -1.00 -4.55
N ARG A 191 -11.11 -1.10 -5.87
CA ARG A 191 -11.02 -2.41 -6.56
C ARG A 191 -9.97 -3.37 -6.00
N TYR A 192 -8.83 -2.84 -5.58
CA TYR A 192 -7.76 -3.65 -5.03
C TYR A 192 -8.03 -4.09 -3.59
N GLN A 193 -8.73 -3.25 -2.83
CA GLN A 193 -9.17 -3.61 -1.48
C GLN A 193 -10.22 -4.73 -1.52
N VAL A 194 -11.09 -4.77 -2.53
CA VAL A 194 -11.98 -5.92 -2.77
C VAL A 194 -11.17 -7.21 -2.94
N GLU A 195 -10.07 -7.17 -3.71
CA GLU A 195 -9.21 -8.33 -3.90
C GLU A 195 -8.49 -8.73 -2.59
N ALA A 196 -8.01 -7.75 -1.81
CA ALA A 196 -7.36 -7.99 -0.52
C ALA A 196 -8.32 -8.61 0.50
N VAL A 197 -9.57 -8.13 0.55
CA VAL A 197 -10.65 -8.71 1.37
C VAL A 197 -10.97 -10.13 0.91
N ALA A 198 -11.07 -10.37 -0.39
CA ALA A 198 -11.36 -11.71 -0.92
C ALA A 198 -10.30 -12.75 -0.53
N LYS A 199 -9.03 -12.36 -0.40
CA LYS A 199 -7.94 -13.23 0.08
C LYS A 199 -8.11 -13.68 1.54
N GLN A 200 -8.94 -13.02 2.33
CA GLN A 200 -9.21 -13.43 3.70
C GLN A 200 -10.06 -14.69 3.76
N VAL A 201 -10.91 -14.94 2.74
CA VAL A 201 -11.78 -16.11 2.68
C VAL A 201 -10.98 -17.35 2.27
N GLY A 202 -10.78 -18.26 3.20
CA GLY A 202 -9.90 -19.42 3.04
C GLY A 202 -8.40 -19.07 3.02
N GLY A 203 -8.05 -17.86 3.44
CA GLY A 203 -6.69 -17.33 3.39
C GLY A 203 -5.75 -18.01 4.39
N LEU A 204 -4.46 -17.99 4.05
CA LEU A 204 -3.37 -18.50 4.88
C LEU A 204 -2.45 -17.36 5.30
N VAL A 205 -2.04 -17.38 6.56
CA VAL A 205 -0.91 -16.60 7.08
C VAL A 205 0.28 -17.53 7.17
N TYR A 206 1.39 -17.17 6.54
CA TYR A 206 2.65 -17.92 6.57
C TYR A 206 3.84 -17.01 6.31
N GLU A 207 5.02 -17.45 6.74
CA GLU A 207 6.29 -16.77 6.52
C GLU A 207 7.24 -17.65 5.70
N TYR A 208 8.30 -17.07 5.10
CA TYR A 208 9.36 -17.81 4.40
C TYR A 208 10.37 -18.38 5.40
N GLU A 209 9.89 -19.20 6.33
CA GLU A 209 10.71 -19.78 7.39
C GLU A 209 11.74 -20.77 6.88
N ARG A 210 12.92 -20.75 7.51
CA ARG A 210 13.96 -21.76 7.36
C ARG A 210 14.20 -22.46 8.68
N LYS A 211 14.69 -23.68 8.61
CA LYS A 211 15.11 -24.43 9.82
C LYS A 211 16.16 -23.62 10.61
N GLY A 212 15.85 -23.28 11.83
CA GLY A 212 16.71 -22.51 12.73
C GLY A 212 16.40 -21.01 12.79
N ASP A 213 15.45 -20.52 11.99
CA ASP A 213 15.03 -19.12 12.01
C ASP A 213 14.33 -18.73 13.31
N TYR A 214 13.56 -19.65 13.88
CA TYR A 214 12.83 -19.49 15.13
C TYR A 214 13.09 -20.67 16.07
N THR A 215 12.99 -20.43 17.37
CA THR A 215 13.03 -21.48 18.39
C THR A 215 11.85 -22.43 18.22
N THR A 216 10.69 -21.88 17.85
CA THR A 216 9.49 -22.64 17.51
C THR A 216 9.02 -22.16 16.13
N PRO A 217 8.88 -23.04 15.12
CA PRO A 217 8.35 -22.67 13.83
C PRO A 217 6.96 -22.04 13.96
N GLN A 218 6.71 -20.96 13.23
CA GLN A 218 5.40 -20.31 13.20
C GLN A 218 4.40 -21.12 12.37
N GLY A 219 4.91 -21.80 11.33
CA GLY A 219 4.10 -22.64 10.46
C GLY A 219 3.14 -21.87 9.59
N GLN A 220 2.02 -22.52 9.25
CA GLN A 220 0.93 -21.93 8.49
C GLN A 220 -0.33 -21.93 9.33
N THR A 221 -1.03 -20.80 9.35
CA THR A 221 -2.32 -20.69 10.05
C THR A 221 -3.39 -20.18 9.09
N PHE A 222 -4.60 -20.67 9.24
CA PHE A 222 -5.76 -20.11 8.53
C PHE A 222 -6.17 -18.78 9.13
N VAL A 223 -6.66 -17.89 8.30
CA VAL A 223 -7.33 -16.67 8.76
C VAL A 223 -8.48 -17.05 9.71
N ALA A 224 -8.61 -16.33 10.82
CA ALA A 224 -9.60 -16.62 11.84
C ALA A 224 -11.03 -16.63 11.26
N PRO A 225 -11.90 -17.56 11.67
CA PRO A 225 -13.27 -17.70 11.12
C PRO A 225 -14.09 -16.40 11.19
N GLN A 226 -13.90 -15.59 12.22
CA GLN A 226 -14.59 -14.30 12.40
C GLN A 226 -14.18 -13.28 11.34
N VAL A 227 -12.87 -13.25 10.99
CA VAL A 227 -12.33 -12.40 9.93
C VAL A 227 -12.87 -12.84 8.57
N GLN A 228 -12.87 -14.15 8.29
CA GLN A 228 -13.44 -14.68 7.06
C GLN A 228 -14.95 -14.36 6.93
N GLN A 229 -15.69 -14.45 8.02
CA GLN A 229 -17.11 -14.09 8.03
C GLN A 229 -17.34 -12.61 7.74
N ARG A 230 -16.54 -11.70 8.35
CA ARG A 230 -16.59 -10.26 8.07
C ARG A 230 -16.22 -9.98 6.60
N ALA A 231 -15.18 -10.64 6.08
CA ALA A 231 -14.79 -10.52 4.67
C ALA A 231 -15.93 -10.90 3.73
N MET A 232 -16.61 -12.02 3.99
CA MET A 232 -17.78 -12.41 3.20
C MET A 232 -18.92 -11.40 3.27
N GLN A 233 -19.17 -10.79 4.44
CA GLN A 233 -20.19 -9.75 4.59
C GLN A 233 -19.88 -8.47 3.82
N GLN A 234 -18.59 -8.11 3.71
CA GLN A 234 -18.16 -6.93 2.94
C GLN A 234 -18.21 -7.15 1.41
N LEU A 235 -18.13 -8.40 0.95
CA LEU A 235 -18.13 -8.77 -0.47
C LEU A 235 -19.52 -8.99 -1.08
N ILE A 236 -20.57 -9.08 -0.24
CA ILE A 236 -21.98 -9.34 -0.64
C ILE A 236 -22.81 -8.06 -0.51
#